data_b899910070f257bfcfba765aa27e1825
#
_entry.id   b899910070f257bfcfba765aa27e1825
#
_cell.length_a   1.000
_cell.length_b   1.000
_cell.length_c   1.000
_cell.angle_alpha   90.00
_cell.angle_beta   90.00
_cell.angle_gamma   90.00
#
_symmetry.space_group_name_H-M   'P 1'
#
loop_
_entity.id
_entity.type
_entity.pdbx_description
1 polymer ?
#
loop_
_entity_poly.entity_id
_entity_poly.type
_entity_poly.pdbx_seq_one_letter_code
_entity_poly.pdbx_strand_id
1 'polypeptide(L)'
;MLCVVLPHATSFGGDAFFLFHNSKSGRTEGLNASGHAPEGATAEFFRDGLLARGPLAFSIPGIVRGWEKIHRRHGRLPWRDLFSDAIDVAEAHPLSRILAAGMTLFHNDVAADRSL
;
A
#
# COMPACT_ATOMS: atom_id res chain seq x y z
N MET A 1 -7.53 -0.29 7.76
CA MET A 1 -7.96 1.03 8.28
C MET A 1 -7.20 2.18 7.63
N LEU A 2 -5.91 2.42 7.89
CA LEU A 2 -5.18 3.58 7.32
C LEU A 2 -5.23 3.65 5.79
N CYS A 3 -5.16 2.54 5.08
CA CYS A 3 -5.28 2.51 3.61
C CYS A 3 -6.64 3.01 3.09
N VAL A 4 -7.66 3.05 3.96
CA VAL A 4 -8.99 3.59 3.64
C VAL A 4 -9.04 5.09 3.90
N VAL A 5 -8.59 5.54 5.08
CA VAL A 5 -8.73 6.94 5.50
C VAL A 5 -7.63 7.86 5.00
N LEU A 6 -6.47 7.31 4.63
CA LEU A 6 -5.30 8.04 4.13
C LEU A 6 -4.69 7.37 2.87
N PRO A 7 -5.48 7.10 1.82
CA PRO A 7 -5.01 6.32 0.66
C PRO A 7 -3.87 6.98 -0.10
N HIS A 8 -3.68 8.30 0.06
CA HIS A 8 -2.58 9.05 -0.54
C HIS A 8 -1.24 8.89 0.21
N ALA A 9 -1.26 8.44 1.46
CA ALA A 9 -0.06 8.25 2.28
C ALA A 9 0.24 6.76 2.51
N THR A 10 -0.78 5.92 2.54
CA THR A 10 -0.67 4.47 2.67
C THR A 10 -1.79 3.80 1.89
N SER A 11 -1.49 2.88 1.02
CA SER A 11 -2.48 2.27 0.13
C SER A 11 -2.24 0.78 -0.08
N PHE A 12 -3.26 0.10 -0.62
CA PHE A 12 -3.14 -1.29 -1.06
C PHE A 12 -2.18 -1.45 -2.24
N GLY A 13 -1.90 -0.38 -2.97
CA GLY A 13 -0.97 -0.33 -4.09
C GLY A 13 0.49 -0.09 -3.70
N GLY A 14 0.85 -0.26 -2.43
CA GLY A 14 2.19 0.01 -1.91
C GLY A 14 2.92 -1.21 -1.39
N ASP A 15 4.01 -0.92 -0.71
CA ASP A 15 4.90 -1.87 -0.06
C ASP A 15 4.65 -1.95 1.44
N ALA A 16 5.17 -3.00 2.09
CA ALA A 16 5.17 -3.12 3.53
C ALA A 16 6.44 -3.81 4.04
N PHE A 17 6.85 -3.37 5.22
CA PHE A 17 7.92 -4.01 5.98
C PHE A 17 7.38 -4.34 7.37
N PHE A 18 7.63 -5.55 7.83
CA PHE A 18 7.16 -6.02 9.12
C PHE A 18 8.33 -6.42 10.00
N LEU A 19 8.24 -6.05 11.26
CA LEU A 19 9.09 -6.57 12.32
C LEU A 19 8.19 -7.15 13.40
N PHE A 20 8.26 -8.47 13.59
CA PHE A 20 7.43 -9.21 14.53
C PHE A 20 8.29 -9.80 15.65
N HIS A 21 7.97 -9.47 16.89
CA HIS A 21 8.60 -10.07 18.07
C HIS A 21 7.65 -11.02 18.77
N ASN A 22 8.06 -12.26 18.94
CA ASN A 22 7.33 -13.25 19.74
C ASN A 22 7.92 -13.33 21.15
N SER A 23 7.25 -12.71 22.12
CA SER A 23 7.70 -12.65 23.52
C SER A 23 7.82 -14.02 24.20
N LYS A 24 7.06 -15.04 23.75
CA LYS A 24 7.14 -16.40 24.33
C LYS A 24 8.40 -17.12 23.90
N SER A 25 8.85 -16.94 22.68
CA SER A 25 10.05 -17.60 22.15
C SER A 25 11.29 -16.71 22.18
N GLY A 26 11.14 -15.41 22.47
CA GLY A 26 12.21 -14.41 22.37
C GLY A 26 12.69 -14.12 20.95
N ARG A 27 12.01 -14.64 19.91
CA ARG A 27 12.45 -14.50 18.51
C ARG A 27 11.84 -13.26 17.86
N THR A 28 12.68 -12.57 17.10
CA THR A 28 12.25 -11.47 16.22
C THR A 28 12.41 -11.90 14.77
N GLU A 29 11.38 -11.68 13.97
CA GLU A 29 11.35 -12.00 12.54
C GLU A 29 11.08 -10.73 11.74
N GLY A 30 11.81 -10.54 10.64
CA GLY A 30 11.55 -9.52 9.63
C GLY A 30 10.86 -10.12 8.41
N LEU A 31 9.93 -9.36 7.81
CA LEU A 31 9.37 -9.67 6.50
C LEU A 31 9.44 -8.43 5.62
N ASN A 32 10.16 -8.56 4.51
CA ASN A 32 10.10 -7.61 3.41
C ASN A 32 8.96 -8.03 2.47
N ALA A 33 8.00 -7.15 2.29
CA ALA A 33 6.89 -7.26 1.35
C ALA A 33 6.89 -6.08 0.36
N SER A 34 8.05 -5.58 0.01
CA SER A 34 8.25 -4.69 -1.12
C SER A 34 8.14 -5.49 -2.42
N GLY A 35 7.50 -4.92 -3.41
CA GLY A 35 7.37 -5.50 -4.73
C GLY A 35 8.61 -5.31 -5.60
N HIS A 36 8.60 -5.96 -6.74
CA HIS A 36 9.62 -5.76 -7.77
C HIS A 36 9.31 -4.52 -8.60
N ALA A 37 10.33 -3.96 -9.24
CA ALA A 37 10.12 -2.98 -10.30
C ALA A 37 9.37 -3.63 -11.48
N PRO A 38 8.51 -2.89 -12.19
CA PRO A 38 7.91 -3.38 -13.45
C PRO A 38 8.99 -3.74 -14.47
N GLU A 39 8.73 -4.72 -15.35
CA GLU A 39 9.71 -5.15 -16.39
C GLU A 39 10.20 -4.00 -17.26
N GLY A 40 9.32 -3.03 -17.57
CA GLY A 40 9.68 -1.84 -18.35
C GLY A 40 10.55 -0.81 -17.60
N ALA A 41 10.74 -0.98 -16.28
CA ALA A 41 11.56 -0.10 -15.44
C ALA A 41 13.05 -0.45 -15.57
N THR A 42 13.63 -0.25 -16.76
CA THR A 42 15.03 -0.57 -17.05
C THR A 42 15.95 0.61 -16.75
N ALA A 43 17.23 0.34 -16.53
CA ALA A 43 18.24 1.40 -16.36
C ALA A 43 18.31 2.34 -17.57
N GLU A 44 18.09 1.82 -18.77
CA GLU A 44 18.05 2.62 -20.01
C GLU A 44 16.84 3.58 -20.02
N PHE A 45 15.67 3.11 -19.58
CA PHE A 45 14.48 3.95 -19.47
C PHE A 45 14.68 5.12 -18.48
N PHE A 46 15.38 4.89 -17.39
CA PHE A 46 15.65 5.89 -16.34
C PHE A 46 16.98 6.63 -16.51
N ARG A 47 17.62 6.55 -17.67
CA ARG A 47 18.92 7.19 -17.93
C ARG A 47 18.92 8.68 -17.60
N ASP A 48 17.84 9.39 -17.91
CA ASP A 48 17.69 10.82 -17.73
C ASP A 48 17.05 11.21 -16.38
N GLY A 49 16.87 10.25 -15.47
CA GLY A 49 16.35 10.45 -14.12
C GLY A 49 15.14 9.57 -13.80
N LEU A 50 14.78 9.53 -12.52
CA LEU A 50 13.61 8.79 -12.05
C LEU A 50 12.33 9.60 -12.24
N LEU A 51 11.27 8.91 -12.66
CA LEU A 51 9.95 9.51 -12.74
C LEU A 51 9.33 9.65 -11.35
N ALA A 52 8.74 10.80 -11.07
CA ALA A 52 7.98 11.01 -9.84
C ALA A 52 6.57 10.40 -9.90
N ARG A 53 6.05 10.11 -11.09
CA ARG A 53 4.69 9.62 -11.35
C ARG A 53 4.64 8.78 -12.62
N GLY A 54 3.54 8.06 -12.79
CA GLY A 54 3.25 7.22 -13.96
C GLY A 54 3.50 5.73 -13.73
N PRO A 55 3.19 4.89 -14.72
CA PRO A 55 3.13 3.42 -14.56
C PRO A 55 4.47 2.75 -14.26
N LEU A 56 5.59 3.42 -14.49
CA LEU A 56 6.92 2.90 -14.16
C LEU A 56 7.55 3.57 -12.92
N ALA A 57 6.79 4.43 -12.21
CA ALA A 57 7.26 5.14 -11.02
C ALA A 57 6.93 4.39 -9.70
N PHE A 58 6.36 3.19 -9.76
CA PHE A 58 5.97 2.40 -8.59
C PHE A 58 6.45 0.95 -8.71
N SER A 59 6.59 0.29 -7.57
CA SER A 59 6.81 -1.15 -7.50
C SER A 59 5.49 -1.93 -7.72
N ILE A 60 5.59 -3.18 -8.11
CA ILE A 60 4.41 -4.07 -8.12
C ILE A 60 3.96 -4.26 -6.66
N PRO A 61 2.68 -3.97 -6.32
CA PRO A 61 2.24 -3.92 -4.93
C PRO A 61 2.44 -5.23 -4.17
N GLY A 62 3.13 -5.15 -3.04
CA GLY A 62 3.44 -6.31 -2.20
C GLY A 62 2.70 -6.35 -0.86
N ILE A 63 2.09 -5.23 -0.44
CA ILE A 63 1.54 -5.05 0.91
C ILE A 63 0.48 -6.11 1.29
N VAL A 64 -0.49 -6.40 0.42
CA VAL A 64 -1.57 -7.35 0.72
C VAL A 64 -1.01 -8.77 0.89
N ARG A 65 -0.05 -9.15 0.04
CA ARG A 65 0.66 -10.42 0.16
C ARG A 65 1.49 -10.50 1.44
N GLY A 66 2.07 -9.38 1.87
CA GLY A 66 2.75 -9.25 3.15
C GLY A 66 1.83 -9.48 4.33
N TRP A 67 0.65 -8.85 4.34
CA TRP A 67 -0.38 -9.07 5.37
C TRP A 67 -0.83 -10.53 5.44
N GLU A 68 -1.11 -11.14 4.30
CA GLU A 68 -1.48 -12.56 4.24
C GLU A 68 -0.38 -13.44 4.84
N LYS A 69 0.88 -13.20 4.48
CA LYS A 69 2.01 -13.99 4.94
C LYS A 69 2.23 -13.87 6.45
N ILE A 70 2.14 -12.66 7.01
CA ILE A 70 2.22 -12.42 8.45
C ILE A 70 1.02 -13.04 9.17
N HIS A 71 -0.19 -12.87 8.63
CA HIS A 71 -1.38 -13.44 9.22
C HIS A 71 -1.36 -14.97 9.27
N ARG A 72 -0.93 -15.64 8.20
CA ARG A 72 -0.78 -17.10 8.18
C ARG A 72 0.17 -17.63 9.25
N ARG A 73 1.17 -16.84 9.64
CA ARG A 73 2.16 -17.25 10.67
C ARG A 73 1.72 -16.94 12.10
N HIS A 74 1.04 -15.82 12.28
CA HIS A 74 0.82 -15.24 13.61
C HIS A 74 -0.63 -14.85 13.88
N GLY A 75 -1.49 -14.81 12.86
CA GLY A 75 -2.90 -14.45 12.99
C GLY A 75 -3.69 -15.47 13.77
N ARG A 76 -4.71 -14.99 14.52
CA ARG A 76 -5.60 -15.81 15.33
C ARG A 76 -7.06 -15.70 14.88
N LEU A 77 -7.44 -14.56 14.33
CA LEU A 77 -8.78 -14.33 13.82
C LEU A 77 -8.89 -14.82 12.37
N PRO A 78 -10.07 -15.17 11.88
CA PRO A 78 -10.29 -15.44 10.47
C PRO A 78 -9.87 -14.24 9.62
N TRP A 79 -9.24 -14.49 8.48
CA TRP A 79 -8.71 -13.44 7.60
C TRP A 79 -9.75 -12.37 7.25
N ARG A 80 -10.95 -12.79 6.88
CA ARG A 80 -12.04 -11.90 6.50
C ARG A 80 -12.46 -10.94 7.61
N ASP A 81 -12.42 -11.40 8.88
CA ASP A 81 -12.90 -10.63 10.02
C ASP A 81 -11.99 -9.43 10.36
N LEU A 82 -10.75 -9.44 9.82
CA LEU A 82 -9.79 -8.34 9.99
C LEU A 82 -10.17 -7.09 9.19
N PHE A 83 -11.11 -7.20 8.25
CA PHE A 83 -11.45 -6.12 7.34
C PHE A 83 -12.81 -5.46 7.64
N SER A 84 -13.63 -6.03 8.54
CA SER A 84 -14.97 -5.50 8.85
C SER A 84 -14.95 -4.02 9.18
N ASP A 85 -14.18 -3.62 10.19
CA ASP A 85 -14.07 -2.22 10.61
C ASP A 85 -13.54 -1.30 9.49
N ALA A 86 -12.68 -1.83 8.61
CA ALA A 86 -12.14 -1.06 7.50
C ALA A 86 -13.18 -0.86 6.39
N ILE A 87 -14.07 -1.84 6.20
CA ILE A 87 -15.21 -1.75 5.27
C ILE A 87 -16.22 -0.74 5.79
N ASP A 88 -16.62 -0.83 7.06
CA ASP A 88 -17.54 0.11 7.69
C ASP A 88 -17.04 1.56 7.59
N VAL A 89 -15.74 1.75 7.83
CA VAL A 89 -15.10 3.07 7.67
C VAL A 89 -15.09 3.52 6.21
N ALA A 90 -14.86 2.62 5.26
CA ALA A 90 -14.88 2.97 3.83
C ALA A 90 -16.26 3.45 3.36
N GLU A 91 -17.34 2.91 3.95
CA GLU A 91 -18.72 3.26 3.62
C GLU A 91 -19.17 4.60 4.22
N ALA A 92 -18.68 4.96 5.41
CA ALA A 92 -19.25 6.04 6.20
C ALA A 92 -18.25 7.10 6.70
N HIS A 93 -16.94 6.93 6.51
CA HIS A 93 -15.97 7.88 7.04
C HIS A 93 -15.92 9.17 6.22
N PRO A 94 -16.07 10.34 6.85
CA PRO A 94 -15.96 11.60 6.13
C PRO A 94 -14.55 11.82 5.60
N LEU A 95 -14.45 12.37 4.40
CA LEU A 95 -13.19 12.68 3.76
C LEU A 95 -12.39 13.67 4.59
N SER A 96 -11.13 13.37 4.89
CA SER A 96 -10.27 14.29 5.62
C SER A 96 -9.96 15.53 4.79
N ARG A 97 -9.80 16.69 5.46
CA ARG A 97 -9.45 17.95 4.77
C ARG A 97 -8.16 17.85 3.96
N ILE A 98 -7.18 17.09 4.45
CA ILE A 98 -5.88 16.87 3.78
C ILE A 98 -6.09 16.05 2.51
N LEU A 99 -6.87 14.98 2.58
CA LEU A 99 -7.17 14.16 1.41
C LEU A 99 -7.98 14.95 0.38
N ALA A 100 -8.99 15.72 0.81
CA ALA A 100 -9.77 16.58 -0.09
C ALA A 100 -8.89 17.62 -0.81
N ALA A 101 -7.98 18.26 -0.08
CA ALA A 101 -7.03 19.20 -0.67
C ALA A 101 -6.08 18.51 -1.65
N GLY A 102 -5.60 17.31 -1.32
CA GLY A 102 -4.76 16.49 -2.21
C GLY A 102 -5.48 16.10 -3.50
N MET A 103 -6.73 15.65 -3.40
CA MET A 103 -7.56 15.33 -4.57
C MET A 103 -7.75 16.53 -5.50
N THR A 104 -7.95 17.72 -4.92
CA THR A 104 -8.06 18.96 -5.71
C THR A 104 -6.74 19.31 -6.38
N LEU A 105 -5.62 19.22 -5.65
CA LEU A 105 -4.29 19.55 -6.18
C LEU A 105 -3.87 18.63 -7.33
N PHE A 106 -4.17 17.35 -7.23
CA PHE A 106 -3.77 16.33 -8.21
C PHE A 106 -4.89 15.91 -9.15
N HIS A 107 -5.98 16.64 -9.21
CA HIS A 107 -7.14 16.31 -10.04
C HIS A 107 -6.76 16.07 -11.52
N ASN A 108 -5.97 16.94 -12.11
CA ASN A 108 -5.57 16.83 -13.51
C ASN A 108 -4.68 15.61 -13.76
N ASP A 109 -3.81 15.26 -12.82
CA ASP A 109 -2.95 14.09 -12.93
C ASP A 109 -3.76 12.79 -12.90
N VAL A 110 -4.75 12.72 -12.01
CA VAL A 110 -5.66 11.57 -11.90
C VAL A 110 -6.59 11.47 -13.11
N ALA A 111 -7.15 12.60 -13.58
CA ALA A 111 -8.05 12.64 -14.74
C ALA A 111 -7.32 12.33 -16.07
N ALA A 112 -6.02 12.53 -16.13
CA ALA A 112 -5.21 12.19 -17.31
C ALA A 112 -4.87 10.70 -17.39
N ASP A 113 -5.02 9.96 -16.30
CA ASP A 113 -4.79 8.51 -16.28
C ASP A 113 -5.96 7.78 -16.93
N ARG A 114 -5.72 7.20 -18.10
CA ARG A 114 -6.74 6.47 -18.88
C ARG A 114 -7.02 5.06 -18.36
N SER A 115 -6.33 4.61 -17.32
CA SER A 115 -6.54 3.31 -16.69
C SER A 115 -7.63 3.33 -15.61
N LEU A 116 -8.11 4.51 -15.26
CA LEU A 116 -9.22 4.76 -14.35
C LEU A 116 -10.49 5.08 -15.17
#